data_c59c91c05cab6f9c6e6f307d82beee7a
#
_entry.id   c59c91c05cab6f9c6e6f307d82beee7a
#
_cell.length_a   1.000
_cell.length_b   1.000
_cell.length_c   1.000
_cell.angle_alpha   90.00
_cell.angle_beta   90.00
_cell.angle_gamma   90.00
#
_symmetry.space_group_name_H-M   'P 1'
#
loop_
_entity.id
_entity.type
_entity.pdbx_description
1 polymer ?
#
loop_
_entity_poly.entity_id
_entity_poly.type
_entity_poly.pdbx_seq_one_letter_code
_entity_poly.pdbx_strand_id
1 'polypeptide(L)'
;HGVLVAALGAEHAEVLVREDVRPQALAEGRRSVGLPLRLQRVPRALFDARLAEAYGGAGGSAAEIVADVGQEVDLDRLMTELPAVEDLLDTQDDAPIIRLINALLTQAVRDGASDVHIEPYERESVVRLRRDGVLRDIARPRRGLHAAMASRIKIMAQLDIAEKRLPQDG
;
A
#
# COMPACT_ATOMS: atom_id res chain seq x y z
N HIS A 1 -13.11 -8.28 5.93
CA HIS A 1 -14.18 -8.36 6.97
C HIS A 1 -15.56 -7.90 6.46
N GLY A 2 -15.68 -7.21 5.29
CA GLY A 2 -16.96 -6.78 4.70
C GLY A 2 -17.63 -5.60 5.40
N VAL A 3 -16.85 -4.72 6.03
CA VAL A 3 -17.28 -3.48 6.69
C VAL A 3 -16.38 -2.34 6.21
N LEU A 4 -16.95 -1.24 5.73
CA LEU A 4 -16.25 -0.05 5.25
C LEU A 4 -16.92 1.20 5.83
N VAL A 5 -16.17 2.03 6.52
CA VAL A 5 -16.64 3.35 6.95
C VAL A 5 -16.62 4.29 5.75
N ALA A 6 -17.79 4.71 5.29
CA ALA A 6 -17.96 5.58 4.13
C ALA A 6 -17.88 7.08 4.51
N ALA A 7 -18.40 7.44 5.68
CA ALA A 7 -18.33 8.80 6.20
C ALA A 7 -18.39 8.82 7.73
N LEU A 8 -17.71 9.79 8.34
CA LEU A 8 -17.78 10.07 9.78
C LEU A 8 -18.54 11.39 9.99
N GLY A 9 -19.75 11.30 10.56
CA GLY A 9 -20.52 12.45 11.00
C GLY A 9 -20.29 12.76 12.49
N ALA A 10 -20.89 13.85 12.99
CA ALA A 10 -20.76 14.24 14.39
C ALA A 10 -21.53 13.30 15.36
N GLU A 11 -22.63 12.69 14.93
CA GLU A 11 -23.49 11.86 15.76
C GLU A 11 -23.49 10.38 15.38
N HIS A 12 -23.12 10.05 14.15
CA HIS A 12 -23.09 8.67 13.64
C HIS A 12 -22.07 8.52 12.52
N ALA A 13 -21.65 7.29 12.28
CA ALA A 13 -20.84 6.91 11.14
C ALA A 13 -21.68 6.17 10.10
N GLU A 14 -21.54 6.53 8.83
CA GLU A 14 -22.12 5.80 7.70
C GLU A 14 -21.20 4.66 7.32
N VAL A 15 -21.74 3.44 7.28
CA VAL A 15 -20.95 2.23 7.08
C VAL A 15 -21.58 1.37 6.00
N LEU A 16 -20.82 1.11 4.95
CA LEU A 16 -21.19 0.11 3.96
C LEU A 16 -20.83 -1.27 4.47
N VAL A 17 -21.76 -2.20 4.33
CA VAL A 17 -21.56 -3.59 4.74
C VAL A 17 -21.94 -4.54 3.62
N ARG A 18 -21.14 -5.56 3.40
CA ARG A 18 -21.48 -6.63 2.47
C ARG A 18 -22.69 -7.42 2.96
N GLU A 19 -23.45 -8.00 2.04
CA GLU A 19 -24.60 -8.84 2.36
C GLU A 19 -24.24 -10.04 3.26
N ASP A 20 -23.02 -10.59 3.10
CA ASP A 20 -22.48 -11.74 3.84
C ASP A 20 -21.63 -11.35 5.06
N VAL A 21 -21.71 -10.09 5.54
CA VAL A 21 -20.92 -9.61 6.68
C VAL A 21 -21.20 -10.43 7.95
N ARG A 22 -20.14 -10.81 8.65
CA ARG A 22 -20.24 -11.53 9.92
C ARG A 22 -20.58 -10.57 11.07
N PRO A 23 -21.43 -10.98 12.04
CA PRO A 23 -21.78 -10.14 13.20
C PRO A 23 -20.55 -9.65 14.00
N GLN A 24 -19.49 -10.47 14.08
CA GLN A 24 -18.24 -10.10 14.76
C GLN A 24 -17.57 -8.89 14.11
N ALA A 25 -17.55 -8.81 12.77
CA ALA A 25 -16.96 -7.69 12.06
C ALA A 25 -17.74 -6.38 12.31
N LEU A 26 -19.05 -6.44 12.44
CA LEU A 26 -19.88 -5.29 12.82
C LEU A 26 -19.61 -4.83 14.25
N ALA A 27 -19.48 -5.78 15.19
CA ALA A 27 -19.16 -5.47 16.59
C ALA A 27 -17.77 -4.83 16.72
N GLU A 28 -16.81 -5.27 15.92
CA GLU A 28 -15.47 -4.71 15.87
C GLU A 28 -15.44 -3.30 15.25
N GLY A 29 -16.15 -3.10 14.13
CA GLY A 29 -16.34 -1.79 13.52
C GLY A 29 -16.98 -0.79 14.48
N ARG A 30 -17.99 -1.20 15.25
CA ARG A 30 -18.64 -0.37 16.25
C ARG A 30 -17.69 0.04 17.38
N ARG A 31 -16.82 -0.88 17.83
CA ARG A 31 -15.80 -0.58 18.86
C ARG A 31 -14.73 0.37 18.35
N SER A 32 -14.28 0.18 17.13
CA SER A 32 -13.22 1.01 16.53
C SER A 32 -13.68 2.44 16.24
N VAL A 33 -14.92 2.61 15.78
CA VAL A 33 -15.46 3.92 15.40
C VAL A 33 -15.91 4.72 16.61
N GLY A 34 -16.40 4.06 17.66
CA GLY A 34 -16.88 4.71 18.88
C GLY A 34 -18.18 5.54 18.73
N LEU A 35 -18.82 5.51 17.56
CA LEU A 35 -20.07 6.20 17.22
C LEU A 35 -21.17 5.20 16.84
N PRO A 36 -22.44 5.58 16.95
CA PRO A 36 -23.52 4.80 16.37
C PRO A 36 -23.31 4.57 14.87
N LEU A 37 -23.48 3.33 14.40
CA LEU A 37 -23.31 2.99 13.00
C LEU A 37 -24.63 3.01 12.25
N ARG A 38 -24.70 3.75 11.16
CA ARG A 38 -25.77 3.68 10.17
C ARG A 38 -25.33 2.72 9.07
N LEU A 39 -25.88 1.50 9.06
CA LEU A 39 -25.46 0.44 8.16
C LEU A 39 -26.23 0.51 6.85
N GLN A 40 -25.51 0.50 5.72
CA GLN A 40 -26.05 0.33 4.38
C GLN A 40 -25.52 -1.01 3.81
N ARG A 41 -26.40 -1.97 3.60
CA ARG A 41 -26.05 -3.24 2.95
C ARG A 41 -25.93 -3.06 1.46
N VAL A 42 -24.84 -3.57 0.89
CA VAL A 42 -24.54 -3.50 -0.53
C VAL A 42 -24.08 -4.83 -1.08
N PRO A 43 -24.37 -5.12 -2.37
CA PRO A 43 -23.81 -6.28 -3.06
C PRO A 43 -22.28 -6.27 -3.04
N ARG A 44 -21.67 -7.45 -3.07
CA ARG A 44 -20.22 -7.61 -3.02
C ARG A 44 -19.50 -6.76 -4.07
N ALA A 45 -19.96 -6.77 -5.32
CA ALA A 45 -19.34 -6.00 -6.40
C ALA A 45 -19.31 -4.48 -6.11
N LEU A 46 -20.41 -3.93 -5.57
CA LEU A 46 -20.47 -2.53 -5.20
C LEU A 46 -19.60 -2.23 -3.97
N PHE A 47 -19.56 -3.14 -2.99
CA PHE A 47 -18.68 -3.01 -1.83
C PHE A 47 -17.21 -2.97 -2.25
N ASP A 48 -16.78 -3.91 -3.10
CA ASP A 48 -15.40 -4.00 -3.59
C ASP A 48 -15.01 -2.74 -4.41
N ALA A 49 -15.93 -2.21 -5.23
CA ALA A 49 -15.72 -0.95 -5.95
C ALA A 49 -15.56 0.25 -4.99
N ARG A 50 -16.43 0.37 -3.97
CA ARG A 50 -16.34 1.44 -2.97
C ARG A 50 -15.12 1.30 -2.07
N LEU A 51 -14.71 0.09 -1.76
CA LEU A 51 -13.50 -0.19 -1.02
C LEU A 51 -12.28 0.29 -1.83
N ALA A 52 -12.22 -0.06 -3.13
CA ALA A 52 -11.17 0.39 -4.02
C ALA A 52 -11.13 1.94 -4.14
N GLU A 53 -12.28 2.59 -4.26
CA GLU A 53 -12.39 4.06 -4.30
C GLU A 53 -11.91 4.71 -3.00
N ALA A 54 -12.32 4.17 -1.84
CA ALA A 54 -11.96 4.73 -0.53
C ALA A 54 -10.48 4.59 -0.20
N TYR A 55 -9.84 3.52 -0.65
CA TYR A 55 -8.42 3.26 -0.39
C TYR A 55 -7.52 3.57 -1.60
N GLY A 56 -8.08 3.72 -2.81
CA GLY A 56 -7.37 4.11 -4.02
C GLY A 56 -7.01 5.59 -4.07
N GLY A 57 -7.77 6.45 -3.36
CA GLY A 57 -7.50 7.89 -3.30
C GLY A 57 -6.39 8.31 -2.33
N ALA A 58 -5.90 7.41 -1.46
CA ALA A 58 -4.89 7.73 -0.45
C ALA A 58 -3.57 6.93 -0.58
N GLY A 59 -3.30 6.38 -1.77
CA GLY A 59 -2.03 5.70 -2.10
C GLY A 59 -2.19 4.20 -2.33
N GLY A 60 -2.31 3.83 -3.59
CA GLY A 60 -2.08 2.50 -4.13
C GLY A 60 -2.78 1.34 -3.41
N SER A 61 -4.04 1.10 -3.75
CA SER A 61 -4.72 -0.07 -3.21
C SER A 61 -4.24 -1.36 -3.88
N ALA A 62 -4.36 -2.50 -3.18
CA ALA A 62 -4.15 -3.81 -3.79
C ALA A 62 -4.96 -4.01 -5.09
N ALA A 63 -6.09 -3.30 -5.25
CA ALA A 63 -6.89 -3.31 -6.48
C ALA A 63 -6.22 -2.58 -7.65
N GLU A 64 -5.50 -1.47 -7.39
CA GLU A 64 -4.69 -0.79 -8.42
C GLU A 64 -3.48 -1.63 -8.81
N ILE A 65 -2.82 -2.27 -7.83
CA ILE A 65 -1.74 -3.22 -8.10
C ILE A 65 -2.25 -4.36 -9.00
N VAL A 66 -3.45 -4.89 -8.74
CA VAL A 66 -4.05 -5.96 -9.55
C VAL A 66 -4.55 -5.45 -10.92
N ALA A 67 -5.04 -4.21 -11.02
CA ALA A 67 -5.45 -3.60 -12.29
C ALA A 67 -4.23 -3.30 -13.19
N ASP A 68 -3.11 -2.90 -12.60
CA ASP A 68 -1.85 -2.64 -13.31
C ASP A 68 -1.11 -3.91 -13.74
N VAL A 69 -1.47 -5.08 -13.24
CA VAL A 69 -0.87 -6.36 -13.66
C VAL A 69 -0.98 -6.60 -15.17
N GLY A 70 -1.89 -5.92 -15.88
CA GLY A 70 -2.03 -5.97 -17.34
C GLY A 70 -1.11 -5.03 -18.13
N GLN A 71 -0.50 -4.01 -17.53
CA GLN A 71 0.34 -3.02 -18.21
C GLN A 71 1.83 -3.26 -17.91
N GLU A 72 2.68 -3.12 -18.92
CA GLU A 72 4.13 -3.13 -18.73
C GLU A 72 4.54 -1.90 -17.91
N VAL A 73 5.02 -2.13 -16.69
CA VAL A 73 5.52 -1.06 -15.82
C VAL A 73 6.99 -0.81 -16.18
N ASP A 74 7.27 0.35 -16.76
CA ASP A 74 8.64 0.79 -17.02
C ASP A 74 9.24 1.37 -15.73
N LEU A 75 9.89 0.48 -14.95
CA LEU A 75 10.55 0.84 -13.69
C LEU A 75 11.69 1.85 -13.89
N ASP A 76 12.42 1.76 -15.01
CA ASP A 76 13.53 2.67 -15.31
C ASP A 76 13.01 4.09 -15.58
N ARG A 77 11.90 4.20 -16.29
CA ARG A 77 11.21 5.47 -16.51
C ARG A 77 10.70 6.05 -15.19
N LEU A 78 10.01 5.26 -14.38
CA LEU A 78 9.53 5.72 -13.06
C LEU A 78 10.67 6.21 -12.18
N MET A 79 11.81 5.51 -12.16
CA MET A 79 12.98 5.93 -11.38
C MET A 79 13.61 7.23 -11.91
N THR A 80 13.53 7.48 -13.22
CA THR A 80 14.04 8.69 -13.83
C THR A 80 13.12 9.89 -13.56
N GLU A 81 11.80 9.66 -13.53
CA GLU A 81 10.78 10.69 -13.27
C GLU A 81 10.64 11.05 -11.77
N LEU A 82 11.29 10.29 -10.86
CA LEU A 82 11.28 10.61 -9.42
C LEU A 82 11.98 11.95 -9.17
N PRO A 83 11.35 12.89 -8.43
CA PRO A 83 11.96 14.15 -8.03
C PRO A 83 13.27 13.95 -7.27
N ALA A 84 14.08 15.01 -7.18
CA ALA A 84 15.25 14.97 -6.31
C ALA A 84 14.83 14.71 -4.86
N VAL A 85 15.68 14.02 -4.08
CA VAL A 85 15.37 13.64 -2.69
C VAL A 85 15.04 14.86 -1.82
N GLU A 86 15.66 15.99 -2.11
CA GLU A 86 15.43 17.28 -1.43
C GLU A 86 13.99 17.77 -1.64
N ASP A 87 13.47 17.66 -2.86
CA ASP A 87 12.09 18.04 -3.18
C ASP A 87 11.04 17.09 -2.54
N LEU A 88 11.39 15.81 -2.33
CA LEU A 88 10.52 14.82 -1.67
C LEU A 88 10.44 15.01 -0.15
N LEU A 89 11.45 15.61 0.46
CA LEU A 89 11.45 15.92 1.89
C LEU A 89 10.70 17.22 2.20
N ASP A 90 10.67 18.16 1.24
CA ASP A 90 9.98 19.44 1.38
C ASP A 90 8.51 19.39 0.95
N THR A 91 8.14 18.46 0.07
CA THR A 91 6.74 18.22 -0.32
C THR A 91 6.14 17.10 0.52
N GLN A 92 4.96 17.32 1.10
CA GLN A 92 4.16 16.28 1.77
C GLN A 92 3.53 15.29 0.74
N ASP A 93 4.09 15.19 -0.45
CA ASP A 93 3.56 14.34 -1.53
C ASP A 93 4.32 13.03 -1.61
N ASP A 94 3.81 12.02 -0.89
CA ASP A 94 4.32 10.64 -0.92
C ASP A 94 3.95 9.89 -2.22
N ALA A 95 3.16 10.50 -3.12
CA ALA A 95 2.63 9.84 -4.31
C ALA A 95 3.70 9.20 -5.22
N PRO A 96 4.89 9.80 -5.44
CA PRO A 96 5.94 9.18 -6.25
C PRO A 96 6.52 7.91 -5.63
N ILE A 97 6.70 7.90 -4.29
CA ILE A 97 7.21 6.74 -3.54
C ILE A 97 6.19 5.60 -3.54
N ILE A 98 4.92 5.95 -3.37
CA ILE A 98 3.82 4.98 -3.41
C ILE A 98 3.76 4.32 -4.79
N ARG A 99 3.83 5.09 -5.88
CA ARG A 99 3.85 4.57 -7.25
C ARG A 99 5.03 3.63 -7.49
N LEU A 100 6.23 3.99 -7.02
CA LEU A 100 7.40 3.13 -7.13
C LEU A 100 7.20 1.80 -6.40
N ILE A 101 6.74 1.82 -5.13
CA ILE A 101 6.51 0.60 -4.36
C ILE A 101 5.45 -0.28 -5.03
N ASN A 102 4.34 0.31 -5.48
CA ASN A 102 3.29 -0.42 -6.18
C ASN A 102 3.80 -1.08 -7.47
N ALA A 103 4.60 -0.35 -8.24
CA ALA A 103 5.23 -0.86 -9.46
C ALA A 103 6.15 -2.06 -9.16
N LEU A 104 6.98 -1.97 -8.12
CA LEU A 104 7.86 -3.06 -7.67
C LEU A 104 7.06 -4.30 -7.23
N LEU A 105 6.00 -4.10 -6.47
CA LEU A 105 5.12 -5.20 -6.01
C LEU A 105 4.36 -5.82 -7.19
N THR A 106 3.86 -5.01 -8.12
CA THR A 106 3.20 -5.48 -9.35
C THR A 106 4.15 -6.34 -10.18
N GLN A 107 5.39 -5.86 -10.36
CA GLN A 107 6.42 -6.63 -11.07
C GLN A 107 6.75 -7.96 -10.36
N ALA A 108 6.86 -7.94 -9.02
CA ALA A 108 7.10 -9.14 -8.23
C ALA A 108 5.99 -10.20 -8.43
N VAL A 109 4.72 -9.76 -8.42
CA VAL A 109 3.59 -10.66 -8.67
C VAL A 109 3.62 -11.23 -10.09
N ARG A 110 3.90 -10.40 -11.09
CA ARG A 110 4.02 -10.84 -12.50
C ARG A 110 5.11 -11.87 -12.70
N ASP A 111 6.25 -11.66 -12.06
CA ASP A 111 7.40 -12.54 -12.19
C ASP A 111 7.28 -13.81 -11.35
N GLY A 112 6.20 -13.94 -10.55
CA GLY A 112 6.01 -15.06 -9.63
C GLY A 112 7.11 -15.11 -8.55
N ALA A 113 7.57 -13.93 -8.10
CA ALA A 113 8.59 -13.84 -7.08
C ALA A 113 8.04 -14.29 -5.71
N SER A 114 8.86 -15.00 -4.94
CA SER A 114 8.53 -15.39 -3.57
C SER A 114 8.75 -14.27 -2.58
N ASP A 115 9.72 -13.39 -2.84
CA ASP A 115 10.09 -12.28 -1.97
C ASP A 115 10.73 -11.12 -2.73
N VAL A 116 10.61 -9.91 -2.15
CA VAL A 116 11.20 -8.66 -2.62
C VAL A 116 12.21 -8.20 -1.58
N HIS A 117 13.45 -7.99 -1.99
CA HIS A 117 14.51 -7.46 -1.15
C HIS A 117 14.82 -6.02 -1.55
N ILE A 118 14.89 -5.12 -0.58
CA ILE A 118 15.27 -3.72 -0.78
C ILE A 118 16.46 -3.43 0.14
N GLU A 119 17.65 -3.43 -0.43
CA GLU A 119 18.89 -3.39 0.33
C GLU A 119 19.60 -2.04 0.11
N PRO A 120 20.01 -1.34 1.19
CA PRO A 120 20.78 -0.10 1.07
C PRO A 120 22.27 -0.39 0.86
N TYR A 121 22.85 0.29 -0.13
CA TYR A 121 24.30 0.37 -0.36
C TYR A 121 24.80 1.81 -0.18
N GLU A 122 26.06 2.07 -0.40
CA GLU A 122 26.68 3.38 -0.18
C GLU A 122 26.02 4.51 -0.99
N ARG A 123 25.79 4.27 -2.28
CA ARG A 123 25.30 5.29 -3.22
C ARG A 123 23.89 5.04 -3.73
N GLU A 124 23.43 3.84 -3.66
CA GLU A 124 22.15 3.40 -4.18
C GLU A 124 21.47 2.39 -3.24
N SER A 125 20.22 2.11 -3.46
CA SER A 125 19.57 0.89 -2.97
C SER A 125 19.46 -0.08 -4.10
N VAL A 126 19.48 -1.38 -3.79
CA VAL A 126 19.27 -2.43 -4.80
C VAL A 126 17.97 -3.14 -4.46
N VAL A 127 17.07 -3.21 -5.42
CA VAL A 127 15.84 -3.99 -5.32
C VAL A 127 16.03 -5.29 -6.08
N ARG A 128 15.79 -6.41 -5.39
CA ARG A 128 15.91 -7.75 -5.94
C ARG A 128 14.64 -8.54 -5.77
N LEU A 129 14.33 -9.35 -6.75
CA LEU A 129 13.27 -10.35 -6.65
C LEU A 129 13.89 -11.73 -6.55
N ARG A 130 13.34 -12.58 -5.66
CA ARG A 130 13.67 -14.00 -5.66
C ARG A 130 12.66 -14.74 -6.52
N ARG A 131 13.15 -15.33 -7.60
CA ARG A 131 12.38 -16.16 -8.50
C ARG A 131 13.08 -17.53 -8.63
N ASP A 132 12.35 -18.60 -8.41
CA ASP A 132 12.90 -19.97 -8.47
C ASP A 132 14.17 -20.14 -7.61
N GLY A 133 14.19 -19.53 -6.41
CA GLY A 133 15.33 -19.56 -5.48
C GLY A 133 16.47 -18.59 -5.82
N VAL A 134 16.46 -17.94 -6.99
CA VAL A 134 17.54 -17.06 -7.46
C VAL A 134 17.15 -15.58 -7.28
N LEU A 135 18.04 -14.80 -6.65
CA LEU A 135 17.91 -13.36 -6.54
C LEU A 135 18.37 -12.68 -7.83
N ARG A 136 17.54 -11.75 -8.35
CA ARG A 136 17.83 -10.94 -9.53
C ARG A 136 17.59 -9.47 -9.23
N ASP A 137 18.53 -8.62 -9.60
CA ASP A 137 18.39 -7.16 -9.53
C ASP A 137 17.33 -6.72 -10.54
N ILE A 138 16.37 -5.89 -10.08
CA ILE A 138 15.33 -5.34 -10.95
C ILE A 138 15.30 -3.82 -10.98
N ALA A 139 15.80 -3.16 -9.93
CA ALA A 139 15.84 -1.72 -9.84
C ALA A 139 16.97 -1.24 -8.93
N ARG A 140 17.47 -0.02 -9.18
CA ARG A 140 18.54 0.62 -8.40
C ARG A 140 18.18 2.06 -8.04
N PRO A 141 17.21 2.27 -7.14
CA PRO A 141 16.83 3.61 -6.72
C PRO A 141 17.97 4.31 -5.97
N ARG A 142 18.00 5.64 -6.06
CA ARG A 142 18.98 6.48 -5.33
C ARG A 142 18.93 6.19 -3.83
N ARG A 143 20.09 6.19 -3.17
CA ARG A 143 20.21 5.90 -1.72
C ARG A 143 19.27 6.72 -0.85
N GLY A 144 19.05 8.00 -1.21
CA GLY A 144 18.16 8.90 -0.46
C GLY A 144 16.70 8.47 -0.42
N LEU A 145 16.23 7.69 -1.40
CA LEU A 145 14.86 7.18 -1.45
C LEU A 145 14.62 6.01 -0.49
N HIS A 146 15.69 5.36 -0.02
CA HIS A 146 15.58 4.17 0.83
C HIS A 146 14.78 4.41 2.11
N ALA A 147 15.04 5.52 2.80
CA ALA A 147 14.35 5.84 4.05
C ALA A 147 12.84 6.07 3.84
N ALA A 148 12.48 6.76 2.76
CA ALA A 148 11.08 7.01 2.40
C ALA A 148 10.38 5.70 2.00
N MET A 149 11.02 4.85 1.19
CA MET A 149 10.51 3.52 0.83
C MET A 149 10.29 2.65 2.06
N ALA A 150 11.29 2.58 2.96
CA ALA A 150 11.20 1.80 4.20
C ALA A 150 10.07 2.31 5.11
N SER A 151 9.94 3.63 5.28
CA SER A 151 8.85 4.22 6.07
C SER A 151 7.49 3.88 5.48
N ARG A 152 7.34 3.97 4.17
CA ARG A 152 6.08 3.64 3.50
C ARG A 152 5.72 2.16 3.61
N ILE A 153 6.69 1.26 3.45
CA ILE A 153 6.49 -0.19 3.64
C ILE A 153 6.07 -0.49 5.08
N LYS A 154 6.70 0.15 6.07
CA LYS A 154 6.30 0.02 7.48
C LYS A 154 4.86 0.46 7.72
N ILE A 155 4.43 1.57 7.14
CA ILE A 155 3.01 2.01 7.21
C ILE A 155 2.09 0.93 6.62
N MET A 156 2.42 0.39 5.46
CA MET A 156 1.62 -0.65 4.80
C MET A 156 1.53 -1.94 5.62
N ALA A 157 2.61 -2.32 6.29
CA ALA A 157 2.72 -3.50 7.15
C ALA A 157 2.32 -3.23 8.62
N GLN A 158 1.86 -2.00 8.97
CA GLN A 158 1.48 -1.59 10.32
C GLN A 158 2.63 -1.73 11.35
N LEU A 159 3.87 -1.51 10.91
CA LEU A 159 5.06 -1.55 11.75
C LEU A 159 5.36 -0.18 12.37
N ASP A 160 6.19 -0.17 13.43
CA ASP A 160 6.66 1.05 14.07
C ASP A 160 7.64 1.82 13.16
N ILE A 161 7.24 3.02 12.74
CA ILE A 161 8.03 3.89 11.86
C ILE A 161 9.22 4.53 12.61
N ALA A 162 9.09 4.72 13.92
CA ALA A 162 10.12 5.36 14.73
C ALA A 162 11.32 4.43 15.01
N GLU A 163 11.07 3.12 15.14
CA GLU A 163 12.13 2.14 15.33
C GLU A 163 12.87 1.89 14.03
N LYS A 164 14.19 2.14 14.02
CA LYS A 164 15.06 2.01 12.82
C LYS A 164 16.19 1.00 12.97
N ARG A 165 16.36 0.42 14.15
CA ARG A 165 17.53 -0.42 14.50
C ARG A 165 17.16 -1.88 14.73
N LEU A 166 15.95 -2.14 15.22
CA LEU A 166 15.51 -3.49 15.51
C LEU A 166 14.70 -4.08 14.36
N PRO A 167 14.84 -5.38 14.08
CA PRO A 167 13.98 -6.10 13.14
C PRO A 167 12.52 -6.02 13.58
N GLN A 168 11.62 -5.99 12.61
CA GLN A 168 10.18 -6.01 12.84
C GLN A 168 9.52 -6.93 11.81
N ASP A 169 8.45 -7.58 12.21
CA ASP A 169 7.58 -8.40 11.37
C ASP A 169 6.15 -7.82 11.39
N GLY A 170 5.40 -7.94 10.28
CA GLY A 170 4.05 -7.42 10.15
C GLY A 170 3.23 -8.10 9.08
#